data_b5cd00e2335fe3f04f8962045ca36e88
#
_entry.id   b5cd00e2335fe3f04f8962045ca36e88
#
_cell.length_a   1.000
_cell.length_b   1.000
_cell.length_c   1.000
_cell.angle_alpha   90.00
_cell.angle_beta   90.00
_cell.angle_gamma   90.00
#
_symmetry.space_group_name_H-M   'P 1'
#
loop_
_entity.id
_entity.type
_entity.pdbx_description
1 polymer ?
#
loop_
_entity_poly.entity_id
_entity_poly.type
_entity_poly.pdbx_seq_one_letter_code
_entity_poly.pdbx_strand_id
1 'polypeptide(L)'
;GGVRIEIADKRSEDGEHDDMYYEGGIREFVKYLNRHKTPIHSDVVYLHGEKDDAIAEIALQYNDGYTENLISFANDIHTPEGGMHETGFKTALTRVINAYGTKANIIKGDDKVSGDDVREGITAVISVKLPDAQFEGQTKQKLGNSYIRALVDNIVTNQLATFFEENPATAKAILEKAM
;
A
#
# COMPACT_ATOMS: atom_id res chain seq x y z
N GLY A 1 2.71 -17.95 -8.71
CA GLY A 1 3.46 -18.38 -8.45
C GLY A 1 4.79 -18.13 -8.08
N GLY A 2 5.34 -17.42 -8.30
CA GLY A 2 6.54 -17.16 -8.03
C GLY A 2 7.29 -17.85 -7.14
N VAL A 3 7.82 -18.79 -7.45
CA VAL A 3 8.56 -19.43 -6.66
C VAL A 3 9.91 -19.10 -6.65
N ARG A 4 10.47 -18.27 -7.41
CA ARG A 4 11.73 -17.94 -7.43
C ARG A 4 12.14 -17.24 -6.32
N ILE A 5 13.01 -17.55 -5.67
CA ILE A 5 13.44 -16.89 -4.64
C ILE A 5 14.70 -16.62 -4.68
N GLU A 6 15.47 -16.59 -5.23
CA GLU A 6 16.72 -16.36 -5.29
C GLU A 6 17.21 -15.34 -5.22
N ILE A 7 17.46 -15.01 -4.89
CA ILE A 7 17.84 -14.31 -4.95
C ILE A 7 18.39 -13.90 -4.46
N ALA A 8 18.79 -13.91 -4.05
CA ALA A 8 19.18 -13.62 -3.77
C ALA A 8 20.11 -13.45 -3.69
N ASP A 9 20.41 -13.40 -3.88
CA ASP A 9 21.08 -13.38 -4.10
C ASP A 9 21.65 -12.99 -4.50
N LYS A 10 21.82 -12.85 -4.59
CA LYS A 10 22.18 -12.45 -5.19
C LYS A 10 22.19 -11.82 -5.51
N ARG A 11 22.28 -11.44 -5.39
CA ARG A 11 22.13 -10.76 -5.90
C ARG A 11 21.83 -9.89 -5.63
N SER A 12 22.09 -9.47 -5.01
CA SER A 12 21.63 -8.84 -4.85
C SER A 12 21.44 -7.96 -5.39
N GLU A 13 21.88 -7.50 -5.74
CA GLU A 13 21.50 -6.66 -6.27
C GLU A 13 20.29 -6.68 -6.83
N ASP A 14 19.84 -7.42 -7.22
CA ASP A 14 18.64 -7.55 -7.82
C ASP A 14 17.78 -8.48 -7.14
N GLY A 15 18.09 -8.91 -6.00
CA GLY A 15 17.34 -9.88 -5.29
C GLY A 15 15.99 -9.45 -4.94
N GLU A 16 15.77 -8.20 -4.62
CA GLU A 16 14.49 -7.81 -4.19
C GLU A 16 13.50 -7.84 -5.27
N HIS A 17 13.92 -7.72 -6.48
CA HIS A 17 13.03 -7.79 -7.60
C HIS A 17 12.38 -9.14 -7.67
N ASP A 18 13.09 -10.19 -7.31
CA ASP A 18 12.55 -11.51 -7.35
C ASP A 18 11.56 -11.76 -6.24
N ASP A 19 11.60 -10.99 -5.17
CA ASP A 19 10.69 -11.20 -4.08
C ASP A 19 9.25 -10.99 -4.49
N MET A 20 9.01 -10.25 -5.53
CA MET A 20 7.65 -10.02 -5.98
C MET A 20 6.99 -11.25 -6.57
N TYR A 21 7.76 -12.29 -6.86
CA TYR A 21 7.22 -13.50 -7.43
C TYR A 21 6.99 -14.61 -6.40
N TYR A 22 7.23 -14.34 -5.12
CA TYR A 22 6.99 -15.33 -4.10
C TYR A 22 5.51 -15.50 -3.92
N GLU A 23 5.09 -16.66 -3.49
CA GLU A 23 3.71 -16.83 -3.14
C GLU A 23 3.42 -15.94 -1.96
N GLY A 24 2.37 -15.24 -1.97
CA GLY A 24 2.11 -14.21 -1.00
C GLY A 24 2.67 -12.86 -1.42
N GLY A 25 3.63 -12.87 -2.32
CA GLY A 25 4.10 -11.69 -2.98
C GLY A 25 4.36 -10.52 -2.07
N ILE A 26 3.60 -9.43 -2.28
CA ILE A 26 3.84 -8.18 -1.58
C ILE A 26 3.53 -8.25 -0.09
N ARG A 27 2.70 -9.19 0.36
CA ARG A 27 2.46 -9.35 1.79
C ARG A 27 3.73 -9.77 2.50
N GLU A 28 4.46 -10.71 1.93
CA GLU A 28 5.72 -11.15 2.52
C GLU A 28 6.76 -10.05 2.46
N PHE A 29 6.72 -9.25 1.43
CA PHE A 29 7.63 -8.13 1.30
C PHE A 29 7.39 -7.12 2.42
N VAL A 30 6.12 -6.82 2.73
CA VAL A 30 5.80 -5.89 3.83
C VAL A 30 6.30 -6.47 5.17
N LYS A 31 6.11 -7.75 5.40
CA LYS A 31 6.62 -8.39 6.62
C LYS A 31 8.13 -8.26 6.70
N TYR A 32 8.81 -8.47 5.59
CA TYR A 32 10.26 -8.35 5.54
C TYR A 32 10.69 -6.92 5.88
N LEU A 33 10.01 -5.92 5.30
CA LEU A 33 10.36 -4.54 5.56
C LEU A 33 10.16 -4.14 7.02
N ASN A 34 9.21 -4.78 7.69
CA ASN A 34 8.93 -4.48 9.09
C ASN A 34 9.62 -5.43 10.07
N ARG A 35 10.51 -6.30 9.60
CA ARG A 35 11.09 -7.35 10.46
C ARG A 35 11.83 -6.82 11.69
N HIS A 36 12.35 -5.60 11.60
CA HIS A 36 13.07 -4.99 12.71
C HIS A 36 12.27 -3.86 13.36
N LYS A 37 10.98 -3.80 13.08
CA LYS A 37 10.11 -2.76 13.62
C LYS A 37 9.02 -3.45 14.45
N THR A 38 8.29 -2.67 15.23
CA THR A 38 7.23 -3.21 16.06
C THR A 38 5.87 -2.88 15.42
N PRO A 39 5.25 -3.86 14.75
CA PRO A 39 3.93 -3.60 14.15
C PRO A 39 2.89 -3.36 15.23
N ILE A 40 1.91 -2.51 14.94
CA ILE A 40 0.82 -2.27 15.87
C ILE A 40 -0.36 -3.22 15.60
N HIS A 41 -0.30 -3.98 14.54
CA HIS A 41 -1.25 -5.08 14.28
C HIS A 41 -0.50 -6.21 13.59
N SER A 42 -0.87 -7.44 13.88
CA SER A 42 -0.06 -8.58 13.45
C SER A 42 -0.26 -8.93 11.98
N ASP A 43 -1.46 -8.74 11.45
CA ASP A 43 -1.74 -9.17 10.10
C ASP A 43 -1.47 -8.07 9.10
N VAL A 44 -0.81 -8.41 8.01
CA VAL A 44 -0.63 -7.47 6.90
C VAL A 44 -1.97 -7.36 6.18
N VAL A 45 -2.44 -6.14 5.97
CA VAL A 45 -3.67 -5.90 5.24
C VAL A 45 -3.37 -6.07 3.75
N TYR A 46 -4.13 -6.90 3.06
CA TYR A 46 -3.90 -7.18 1.64
C TYR A 46 -5.17 -6.87 0.86
N LEU A 47 -5.04 -6.02 -0.14
CA LEU A 47 -6.15 -5.58 -0.97
C LEU A 47 -5.77 -5.83 -2.43
N HIS A 48 -6.73 -6.24 -3.26
CA HIS A 48 -6.43 -6.43 -4.67
C HIS A 48 -7.69 -6.29 -5.53
N GLY A 49 -7.49 -6.02 -6.80
CA GLY A 49 -8.59 -5.96 -7.76
C GLY A 49 -8.07 -5.80 -9.16
N GLU A 50 -8.98 -5.94 -10.11
CA GLU A 50 -8.61 -5.75 -11.51
C GLU A 50 -9.75 -5.11 -12.28
N LYS A 51 -9.41 -4.41 -13.34
CA LYS A 51 -10.37 -3.79 -14.23
C LYS A 51 -9.69 -3.47 -15.55
N ASP A 52 -10.33 -3.80 -16.67
CA ASP A 52 -9.83 -3.43 -18.01
C ASP A 52 -8.38 -3.91 -18.23
N ASP A 53 -8.12 -5.16 -17.87
CA ASP A 53 -6.81 -5.78 -18.04
C ASP A 53 -5.72 -5.22 -17.13
N ALA A 54 -6.05 -4.32 -16.22
CA ALA A 54 -5.09 -3.85 -15.22
C ALA A 54 -5.36 -4.55 -13.89
N ILE A 55 -4.31 -4.88 -13.17
CA ILE A 55 -4.40 -5.55 -11.88
C ILE A 55 -3.63 -4.70 -10.87
N ALA A 56 -4.20 -4.52 -9.69
CA ALA A 56 -3.52 -3.82 -8.63
C ALA A 56 -3.56 -4.62 -7.33
N GLU A 57 -2.46 -4.63 -6.62
CA GLU A 57 -2.34 -5.28 -5.33
C GLU A 57 -1.71 -4.30 -4.36
N ILE A 58 -2.20 -4.27 -3.14
CA ILE A 58 -1.69 -3.38 -2.11
C ILE A 58 -1.55 -4.17 -0.82
N ALA A 59 -0.42 -4.06 -0.17
CA ALA A 59 -0.23 -4.66 1.15
C ALA A 59 0.30 -3.58 2.09
N LEU A 60 -0.20 -3.54 3.31
CA LEU A 60 0.24 -2.53 4.26
C LEU A 60 0.22 -3.05 5.70
N GLN A 61 1.06 -2.47 6.52
CA GLN A 61 1.09 -2.75 7.94
C GLN A 61 1.64 -1.52 8.64
N TYR A 62 1.06 -1.15 9.76
CA TYR A 62 1.54 -0.01 10.53
C TYR A 62 2.47 -0.51 11.64
N ASN A 63 3.48 0.30 11.95
CA ASN A 63 4.36 0.03 13.07
C ASN A 63 4.35 1.24 14.02
N ASP A 64 5.03 1.14 15.14
CA ASP A 64 5.00 2.21 16.15
C ASP A 64 5.98 3.35 15.86
N GLY A 65 6.62 3.33 14.70
CA GLY A 65 7.54 4.41 14.33
C GLY A 65 6.83 5.58 13.69
N TYR A 66 7.62 6.49 13.14
CA TYR A 66 7.08 7.70 12.55
C TYR A 66 7.45 7.86 11.09
N THR A 67 8.11 6.88 10.50
CA THR A 67 8.58 6.97 9.12
C THR A 67 7.54 6.41 8.17
N GLU A 68 7.32 7.10 7.08
CA GLU A 68 6.48 6.58 5.99
C GLU A 68 7.37 5.77 5.06
N ASN A 69 7.03 4.52 4.82
CA ASN A 69 7.79 3.66 3.91
C ASN A 69 6.84 3.09 2.86
N LEU A 70 6.72 3.80 1.75
CA LEU A 70 5.80 3.44 0.68
C LEU A 70 6.61 3.09 -0.56
N ILE A 71 6.48 1.86 -1.02
CA ILE A 71 7.22 1.36 -2.18
C ILE A 71 6.22 0.95 -3.25
N SER A 72 6.42 1.38 -4.47
CA SER A 72 5.49 1.08 -5.55
C SER A 72 6.19 0.55 -6.77
N PHE A 73 5.46 -0.28 -7.50
CA PHE A 73 5.94 -0.94 -8.72
C PHE A 73 4.88 -0.84 -9.81
N ALA A 74 5.32 -0.76 -11.04
CA ALA A 74 4.44 -0.84 -12.20
C ALA A 74 5.07 -1.85 -13.16
N ASN A 75 4.34 -2.92 -13.47
CA ASN A 75 4.83 -4.02 -14.32
C ASN A 75 6.17 -4.56 -13.79
N ASP A 76 6.24 -4.72 -12.46
CA ASP A 76 7.42 -5.23 -11.76
C ASP A 76 8.63 -4.30 -11.82
N ILE A 77 8.45 -3.07 -12.26
CA ILE A 77 9.51 -2.08 -12.26
C ILE A 77 9.29 -1.14 -11.08
N HIS A 78 10.30 -0.98 -10.25
CA HIS A 78 10.20 -0.09 -9.10
C HIS A 78 10.01 1.36 -9.61
N THR A 79 9.07 2.07 -9.00
CA THR A 79 8.77 3.45 -9.38
C THR A 79 9.10 4.36 -8.19
N PRO A 80 10.38 4.72 -8.01
CA PRO A 80 10.79 5.47 -6.83
C PRO A 80 10.19 6.87 -6.74
N GLU A 81 9.73 7.42 -7.86
CA GLU A 81 9.08 8.71 -7.84
C GLU A 81 7.56 8.57 -7.76
N GLY A 82 7.04 7.36 -7.58
CA GLY A 82 5.61 7.13 -7.41
C GLY A 82 4.82 7.22 -8.67
N GLY A 83 3.76 7.98 -8.65
CA GLY A 83 2.89 8.16 -9.79
C GLY A 83 1.44 7.99 -9.42
N MET A 84 0.61 7.71 -10.41
CA MET A 84 -0.84 7.69 -10.23
C MET A 84 -1.31 6.61 -9.28
N HIS A 85 -0.60 5.47 -9.19
CA HIS A 85 -0.97 4.41 -8.26
C HIS A 85 -0.75 4.86 -6.82
N GLU A 86 0.35 5.57 -6.54
CA GLU A 86 0.57 6.10 -5.19
C GLU A 86 -0.41 7.21 -4.86
N THR A 87 -0.73 8.06 -5.83
CA THR A 87 -1.68 9.15 -5.62
C THR A 87 -3.05 8.60 -5.24
N GLY A 88 -3.51 7.56 -5.95
CA GLY A 88 -4.78 6.92 -5.64
C GLY A 88 -4.77 6.30 -4.26
N PHE A 89 -3.68 5.64 -3.90
CA PHE A 89 -3.56 5.01 -2.59
C PHE A 89 -3.62 6.05 -1.47
N LYS A 90 -2.82 7.10 -1.57
CA LYS A 90 -2.73 8.11 -0.51
C LYS A 90 -4.07 8.82 -0.29
N THR A 91 -4.72 9.19 -1.38
CA THR A 91 -6.00 9.90 -1.30
C THR A 91 -7.07 9.01 -0.69
N ALA A 92 -7.17 7.76 -1.15
CA ALA A 92 -8.19 6.85 -0.69
C ALA A 92 -7.95 6.44 0.76
N LEU A 93 -6.69 6.20 1.14
CA LEU A 93 -6.33 5.82 2.50
C LEU A 93 -6.78 6.88 3.49
N THR A 94 -6.47 8.14 3.20
CA THR A 94 -6.84 9.26 4.07
C THR A 94 -8.35 9.36 4.19
N ARG A 95 -9.06 9.23 3.07
CA ARG A 95 -10.51 9.33 3.06
C ARG A 95 -11.17 8.19 3.87
N VAL A 96 -10.70 6.97 3.69
CA VAL A 96 -11.27 5.81 4.37
C VAL A 96 -11.03 5.89 5.87
N ILE A 97 -9.83 6.28 6.27
CA ILE A 97 -9.51 6.38 7.69
C ILE A 97 -10.34 7.46 8.36
N ASN A 98 -10.50 8.62 7.72
CA ASN A 98 -11.32 9.67 8.29
C ASN A 98 -12.80 9.28 8.33
N ALA A 99 -13.29 8.62 7.29
CA ALA A 99 -14.69 8.19 7.24
C ALA A 99 -14.98 7.17 8.34
N TYR A 100 -14.10 6.19 8.50
CA TYR A 100 -14.28 5.18 9.53
C TYR A 100 -14.19 5.80 10.92
N GLY A 101 -13.22 6.68 11.12
CA GLY A 101 -13.04 7.33 12.42
C GLY A 101 -14.22 8.16 12.83
N THR A 102 -14.84 8.85 11.88
CA THR A 102 -16.04 9.64 12.15
C THR A 102 -17.23 8.71 12.45
N LYS A 103 -17.39 7.66 11.66
CA LYS A 103 -18.48 6.72 11.84
C LYS A 103 -18.39 6.00 13.18
N ALA A 104 -17.20 5.66 13.61
CA ALA A 104 -16.98 4.94 14.86
C ALA A 104 -16.84 5.87 16.07
N ASN A 105 -17.02 7.18 15.86
CA ASN A 105 -16.90 8.19 16.91
C ASN A 105 -15.51 8.26 17.52
N ILE A 106 -14.49 7.86 16.81
CA ILE A 106 -13.11 8.01 17.24
C ILE A 106 -12.64 9.42 16.89
N ILE A 107 -13.02 9.91 15.71
CA ILE A 107 -12.75 11.29 15.30
C ILE A 107 -14.03 12.08 15.57
N LYS A 108 -13.91 13.20 16.30
CA LYS A 108 -15.06 13.97 16.68
C LYS A 108 -15.07 15.33 16.01
N GLY A 109 -16.25 15.78 15.63
CA GLY A 109 -16.41 17.08 14.99
C GLY A 109 -15.62 17.16 13.70
N ASP A 110 -14.84 18.22 13.57
CA ASP A 110 -14.06 18.43 12.37
C ASP A 110 -12.60 18.04 12.54
N ASP A 111 -12.28 17.18 13.51
CA ASP A 111 -10.90 16.85 13.83
C ASP A 111 -10.39 15.74 12.91
N LYS A 112 -10.42 15.95 11.63
CA LYS A 112 -9.93 14.94 10.69
C LYS A 112 -8.43 14.85 10.70
N VAL A 113 -7.92 13.64 10.43
CA VAL A 113 -6.48 13.43 10.39
C VAL A 113 -5.96 13.81 9.02
N SER A 114 -4.80 14.41 8.98
CA SER A 114 -4.18 14.79 7.69
C SER A 114 -3.60 13.57 7.01
N GLY A 115 -3.31 13.70 5.72
CA GLY A 115 -2.66 12.62 4.97
C GLY A 115 -1.31 12.26 5.56
N ASP A 116 -0.53 13.24 5.99
CA ASP A 116 0.77 12.98 6.59
C ASP A 116 0.62 12.18 7.88
N ASP A 117 -0.36 12.51 8.70
CA ASP A 117 -0.60 11.78 9.95
C ASP A 117 -1.05 10.35 9.68
N VAL A 118 -1.88 10.17 8.66
CA VAL A 118 -2.38 8.87 8.30
C VAL A 118 -1.24 7.95 7.85
N ARG A 119 -0.23 8.48 7.21
CA ARG A 119 0.86 7.67 6.69
C ARG A 119 2.04 7.52 7.65
N GLU A 120 1.97 8.15 8.80
CA GLU A 120 3.05 8.05 9.78
C GLU A 120 3.10 6.62 10.33
N GLY A 121 4.22 5.98 10.22
CA GLY A 121 4.40 4.61 10.67
C GLY A 121 3.91 3.53 9.72
N ILE A 122 3.52 3.90 8.50
CA ILE A 122 3.03 2.91 7.55
C ILE A 122 4.18 2.27 6.77
N THR A 123 4.07 0.98 6.54
CA THR A 123 4.88 0.28 5.54
C THR A 123 3.89 -0.29 4.54
N ALA A 124 3.98 0.14 3.30
CA ALA A 124 3.03 -0.28 2.26
C ALA A 124 3.75 -0.55 0.95
N VAL A 125 3.26 -1.54 0.24
CA VAL A 125 3.78 -1.87 -1.10
C VAL A 125 2.59 -1.90 -2.04
N ILE A 126 2.72 -1.21 -3.16
CA ILE A 126 1.69 -1.16 -4.19
C ILE A 126 2.30 -1.74 -5.47
N SER A 127 1.63 -2.72 -6.05
CA SER A 127 2.08 -3.31 -7.31
C SER A 127 0.94 -3.28 -8.30
N VAL A 128 1.16 -2.64 -9.44
CA VAL A 128 0.14 -2.62 -10.49
C VAL A 128 0.72 -3.22 -11.76
N LYS A 129 -0.12 -3.91 -12.53
CA LYS A 129 0.25 -4.47 -13.82
C LYS A 129 -0.80 -4.00 -14.82
N LEU A 130 -0.32 -3.46 -15.93
CA LEU A 130 -1.20 -2.88 -16.93
C LEU A 130 -0.58 -3.04 -18.31
N PRO A 131 -1.41 -3.15 -19.35
CA PRO A 131 -0.88 -3.43 -20.70
C PRO A 131 -0.13 -2.27 -21.31
N ASP A 132 -0.49 -1.03 -20.96
CA ASP A 132 0.09 0.12 -21.59
C ASP A 132 0.65 1.07 -20.57
N ALA A 133 1.62 0.65 -19.79
CA ALA A 133 2.21 1.52 -18.77
C ALA A 133 2.87 2.74 -19.41
N GLN A 134 2.49 3.91 -18.94
CA GLN A 134 3.05 5.17 -19.40
C GLN A 134 3.80 5.81 -18.25
N PHE A 135 5.07 6.03 -18.44
CA PHE A 135 5.90 6.61 -17.40
C PHE A 135 6.20 8.06 -17.76
N GLU A 136 6.30 8.90 -16.74
CA GLU A 136 6.66 10.27 -16.96
C GLU A 136 8.16 10.33 -17.08
N GLY A 137 8.67 10.85 -18.17
CA GLY A 137 10.08 10.91 -18.43
C GLY A 137 10.62 9.58 -18.94
N GLN A 138 11.91 9.54 -19.17
CA GLN A 138 12.53 8.35 -19.76
C GLN A 138 13.06 7.39 -18.73
N THR A 139 13.05 7.74 -17.47
CA THR A 139 13.68 6.92 -16.45
C THR A 139 12.77 5.82 -15.91
N LYS A 140 11.48 5.82 -16.27
CA LYS A 140 10.52 4.84 -15.78
C LYS A 140 10.40 4.86 -14.26
N GLN A 141 10.52 6.04 -13.67
CA GLN A 141 10.46 6.17 -12.22
C GLN A 141 9.13 6.68 -11.70
N LYS A 142 8.26 7.15 -12.58
CA LYS A 142 6.98 7.69 -12.18
C LYS A 142 5.89 7.28 -13.17
N LEU A 143 4.86 6.61 -12.66
CA LEU A 143 3.79 6.11 -13.52
C LEU A 143 2.75 7.19 -13.79
N GLY A 144 2.38 7.37 -15.04
CA GLY A 144 1.49 8.45 -15.44
C GLY A 144 0.07 8.07 -15.85
N ASN A 145 -0.29 6.78 -15.85
CA ASN A 145 -1.61 6.35 -16.30
C ASN A 145 -2.70 6.75 -15.29
N SER A 146 -3.55 7.69 -15.68
CA SER A 146 -4.54 8.23 -14.73
C SER A 146 -5.62 7.22 -14.34
N TYR A 147 -5.97 6.27 -15.20
CA TYR A 147 -6.99 5.30 -14.83
C TYR A 147 -6.54 4.36 -13.70
N ILE A 148 -5.24 4.22 -13.52
CA ILE A 148 -4.71 3.43 -12.41
C ILE A 148 -5.01 4.13 -11.07
N ARG A 149 -5.01 5.45 -11.06
CA ARG A 149 -5.39 6.19 -9.87
C ARG A 149 -6.80 5.80 -9.42
N ALA A 150 -7.74 5.76 -10.36
CA ALA A 150 -9.11 5.39 -10.05
C ALA A 150 -9.23 3.94 -9.61
N LEU A 151 -8.50 3.03 -10.25
CA LEU A 151 -8.53 1.62 -9.87
C LEU A 151 -8.04 1.42 -8.43
N VAL A 152 -6.90 2.01 -8.10
CA VAL A 152 -6.33 1.88 -6.76
C VAL A 152 -7.26 2.54 -5.74
N ASP A 153 -7.80 3.71 -6.06
CA ASP A 153 -8.74 4.41 -5.18
C ASP A 153 -9.95 3.51 -4.88
N ASN A 154 -10.53 2.88 -5.88
CA ASN A 154 -11.69 2.02 -5.69
C ASN A 154 -11.37 0.81 -4.83
N ILE A 155 -10.21 0.20 -5.04
CA ILE A 155 -9.80 -0.97 -4.27
C ILE A 155 -9.66 -0.58 -2.79
N VAL A 156 -8.96 0.49 -2.51
CA VAL A 156 -8.74 0.94 -1.13
C VAL A 156 -10.06 1.34 -0.49
N THR A 157 -10.87 2.13 -1.20
CA THR A 157 -12.13 2.61 -0.64
C THR A 157 -13.06 1.46 -0.27
N ASN A 158 -13.17 0.46 -1.13
CA ASN A 158 -14.10 -0.62 -0.88
C ASN A 158 -13.55 -1.68 0.07
N GLN A 159 -12.33 -2.10 -0.15
CA GLN A 159 -11.80 -3.23 0.59
C GLN A 159 -11.24 -2.85 1.95
N LEU A 160 -10.62 -1.68 2.06
CA LEU A 160 -10.10 -1.25 3.35
C LEU A 160 -11.25 -0.89 4.30
N ALA A 161 -12.31 -0.27 3.76
CA ALA A 161 -13.49 0.01 4.58
C ALA A 161 -14.10 -1.27 5.12
N THR A 162 -14.21 -2.30 4.28
CA THR A 162 -14.71 -3.60 4.71
C THR A 162 -13.78 -4.23 5.75
N PHE A 163 -12.48 -4.16 5.53
CA PHE A 163 -11.51 -4.70 6.46
C PHE A 163 -11.66 -4.05 7.84
N PHE A 164 -11.84 -2.74 7.88
CA PHE A 164 -12.00 -2.03 9.15
C PHE A 164 -13.28 -2.45 9.86
N GLU A 165 -14.36 -2.67 9.11
CA GLU A 165 -15.61 -3.09 9.71
C GLU A 165 -15.51 -4.51 10.27
N GLU A 166 -14.71 -5.35 9.64
CA GLU A 166 -14.53 -6.72 10.10
C GLU A 166 -13.47 -6.84 11.18
N ASN A 167 -12.61 -5.83 11.33
CA ASN A 167 -11.50 -5.86 12.26
C ASN A 167 -11.44 -4.55 13.07
N PRO A 168 -12.44 -4.28 13.88
CA PRO A 168 -12.53 -2.98 14.57
C PRO A 168 -11.38 -2.69 15.52
N ALA A 169 -10.79 -3.70 16.13
CA ALA A 169 -9.65 -3.48 17.02
C ALA A 169 -8.44 -2.98 16.24
N THR A 170 -8.19 -3.57 15.07
CA THR A 170 -7.10 -3.13 14.20
C THR A 170 -7.37 -1.72 13.68
N ALA A 171 -8.60 -1.44 13.27
CA ALA A 171 -8.98 -0.13 12.77
C ALA A 171 -8.76 0.94 13.86
N LYS A 172 -9.16 0.63 15.09
CA LYS A 172 -8.98 1.57 16.19
C LYS A 172 -7.50 1.83 16.46
N ALA A 173 -6.68 0.78 16.43
CA ALA A 173 -5.24 0.92 16.66
C ALA A 173 -4.60 1.83 15.59
N ILE A 174 -5.00 1.66 14.34
CA ILE A 174 -4.48 2.48 13.26
C ILE A 174 -4.93 3.94 13.42
N LEU A 175 -6.19 4.15 13.79
CA LEU A 175 -6.70 5.50 13.98
C LEU A 175 -6.04 6.19 15.16
N GLU A 176 -5.82 5.48 16.24
CA GLU A 176 -5.16 6.08 17.40
C GLU A 176 -3.71 6.43 17.09
N LYS A 177 -3.06 5.65 16.24
CA LYS A 177 -1.71 5.96 15.81
C LYS A 177 -1.69 7.26 15.00
N ALA A 178 -2.70 7.48 14.15
CA ALA A 178 -2.75 8.65 13.29
C ALA A 178 -3.14 9.93 14.06
N MET A 179 -3.79 9.78 15.18
CA MET A 179 -4.22 10.92 15.98
C MET A 179 -3.16 11.27 17.03
#